data_1d9de92775ae4621f571551506f11023
#
_entry.id   1d9de92775ae4621f571551506f11023
#
_cell.length_a   1.000
_cell.length_b   1.000
_cell.length_c   1.000
_cell.angle_alpha   90.00
_cell.angle_beta   90.00
_cell.angle_gamma   90.00
#
_symmetry.space_group_name_H-M   'P 1'
#
loop_
_entity.id
_entity.type
_entity.pdbx_description
1 polymer ?
#
loop_
_entity_poly.entity_id
_entity_poly.type
_entity_poly.pdbx_seq_one_letter_code
_entity_poly.pdbx_strand_id
1 'polypeptide(L)'
;MDTEKIPRRFEFARDSFAFANELVWEYLPDAVTGKTMMVARDPKPEYAHRCFALVRVARQFFYHARFAADQPEASGEACRRLMRAVMARSVRIRCQPHERIVIPGFPGLREFSRTHEKLIKAECGGAWRSYFLRSHWRMIFPFSRAHQTRTAEALITALGRNHLPILHLVKFPALSINHAIILFGVTDTRQGWEFESYDPNNSVASERLMFDRGTRAFILPANACWPGGQLDVSHICRSCFF
;
A
#
# COMPACT_ATOMS: atom_id res chain seq x y z
N MET A 1 28.04 11.73 -20.51
CA MET A 1 27.61 11.94 -19.11
C MET A 1 26.10 11.89 -19.13
N ASP A 2 25.53 10.69 -18.88
CA ASP A 2 24.07 10.55 -18.69
C ASP A 2 23.70 11.27 -17.41
N THR A 3 22.95 12.36 -17.57
CA THR A 3 22.28 13.01 -16.46
C THR A 3 21.34 11.98 -15.84
N GLU A 4 21.72 11.46 -14.68
CA GLU A 4 20.93 10.56 -13.87
C GLU A 4 19.58 11.24 -13.60
N LYS A 5 18.60 10.95 -14.46
CA LYS A 5 17.23 11.49 -14.28
C LYS A 5 16.73 11.00 -12.94
N ILE A 6 16.53 11.94 -12.01
CA ILE A 6 15.94 11.66 -10.69
C ILE A 6 14.72 10.76 -10.92
N PRO A 7 14.68 9.59 -10.29
CA PRO A 7 13.56 8.67 -10.47
C PRO A 7 12.25 9.39 -10.11
N ARG A 8 11.25 9.33 -10.99
CA ARG A 8 9.96 9.96 -10.74
C ARG A 8 9.37 9.52 -9.39
N ARG A 9 8.61 10.38 -8.76
CA ARG A 9 7.85 10.06 -7.56
C ARG A 9 6.61 9.22 -7.89
N PHE A 10 6.11 8.51 -6.88
CA PHE A 10 4.84 7.81 -6.97
C PHE A 10 3.70 8.83 -7.01
N GLU A 11 2.75 8.60 -7.89
CA GLU A 11 1.54 9.41 -8.07
C GLU A 11 0.31 8.51 -7.88
N PHE A 12 -0.54 8.83 -6.90
CA PHE A 12 -1.73 8.03 -6.62
C PHE A 12 -2.59 7.80 -7.86
N ALA A 13 -2.86 8.86 -8.62
CA ALA A 13 -3.69 8.81 -9.83
C ALA A 13 -3.13 7.95 -10.97
N ARG A 14 -1.85 7.58 -10.91
CA ARG A 14 -1.15 6.81 -11.94
C ARG A 14 -0.72 5.42 -11.48
N ASP A 15 -0.24 5.32 -10.25
CA ASP A 15 0.54 4.17 -9.77
C ASP A 15 -0.22 3.30 -8.76
N SER A 16 -1.46 3.67 -8.38
CA SER A 16 -2.36 2.85 -7.58
C SER A 16 -3.27 1.98 -8.46
N PHE A 17 -3.90 0.98 -7.87
CA PHE A 17 -4.96 0.23 -8.54
C PHE A 17 -6.25 1.06 -8.64
N ALA A 18 -7.02 0.86 -9.72
CA ALA A 18 -8.33 1.47 -9.94
C ALA A 18 -9.46 0.76 -9.16
N PHE A 19 -9.19 -0.39 -8.58
CA PHE A 19 -10.11 -1.17 -7.77
C PHE A 19 -9.59 -1.30 -6.34
N ALA A 20 -10.50 -1.55 -5.40
CA ALA A 20 -10.16 -1.71 -3.99
C ALA A 20 -10.12 -3.19 -3.56
N ASN A 21 -9.35 -3.46 -2.49
CA ASN A 21 -9.55 -4.62 -1.66
C ASN A 21 -10.87 -4.45 -0.90
N GLU A 22 -11.76 -5.40 -1.03
CA GLU A 22 -13.08 -5.31 -0.42
C GLU A 22 -13.02 -5.61 1.09
N LEU A 23 -13.86 -4.91 1.85
CA LEU A 23 -13.95 -5.09 3.29
C LEU A 23 -15.05 -6.10 3.64
N VAL A 24 -14.75 -7.04 4.53
CA VAL A 24 -15.74 -7.96 5.12
C VAL A 24 -16.55 -7.24 6.21
N TRP A 25 -15.93 -6.23 6.83
CA TRP A 25 -16.53 -5.40 7.88
C TRP A 25 -16.27 -3.94 7.53
N GLU A 26 -17.26 -3.08 7.76
CA GLU A 26 -17.14 -1.65 7.58
C GLU A 26 -17.52 -0.94 8.88
N TYR A 27 -16.81 0.16 9.17
CA TYR A 27 -17.17 1.06 10.26
C TYR A 27 -18.08 2.16 9.72
N LEU A 28 -19.35 2.13 10.13
CA LEU A 28 -20.35 3.08 9.71
C LEU A 28 -20.87 3.87 10.93
N PRO A 29 -21.19 5.17 10.77
CA PRO A 29 -21.88 5.90 11.81
C PRO A 29 -23.30 5.38 11.95
N ASP A 30 -23.71 5.07 13.16
CA ASP A 30 -25.10 4.74 13.48
C ASP A 30 -25.97 6.00 13.29
N ALA A 31 -27.03 5.87 12.51
CA ALA A 31 -27.88 7.01 12.12
C ALA A 31 -28.63 7.65 13.31
N VAL A 32 -28.82 6.92 14.41
CA VAL A 32 -29.58 7.37 15.58
C VAL A 32 -28.65 7.94 16.66
N THR A 33 -27.58 7.22 16.96
CA THR A 33 -26.69 7.55 18.08
C THR A 33 -25.44 8.30 17.67
N GLY A 34 -25.13 8.37 16.37
CA GLY A 34 -23.88 8.91 15.82
C GLY A 34 -22.62 8.10 16.19
N LYS A 35 -22.77 7.00 16.92
CA LYS A 35 -21.63 6.15 17.29
C LYS A 35 -21.21 5.30 16.11
N THR A 36 -19.89 5.16 15.94
CA THR A 36 -19.33 4.27 14.91
C THR A 36 -19.57 2.81 15.29
N MET A 37 -20.24 2.07 14.42
CA MET A 37 -20.51 0.66 14.57
C MET A 37 -19.78 -0.16 13.49
N MET A 38 -19.35 -1.36 13.86
CA MET A 38 -18.77 -2.31 12.92
C MET A 38 -19.89 -3.18 12.34
N VAL A 39 -20.11 -3.08 11.04
CA VAL A 39 -21.17 -3.78 10.31
C VAL A 39 -20.55 -4.79 9.36
N ALA A 40 -21.04 -6.03 9.42
CA ALA A 40 -20.64 -7.07 8.46
C ALA A 40 -21.27 -6.79 7.10
N ARG A 41 -20.50 -7.00 6.04
CA ARG A 41 -21.01 -6.94 4.67
C ARG A 41 -21.73 -8.22 4.29
N ASP A 42 -22.95 -8.11 3.78
CA ASP A 42 -23.73 -9.21 3.25
C ASP A 42 -24.24 -8.85 1.84
N PRO A 43 -23.99 -9.66 0.80
CA PRO A 43 -23.16 -10.87 0.82
C PRO A 43 -21.67 -10.57 1.08
N LYS A 44 -20.96 -11.58 1.60
CA LYS A 44 -19.50 -11.45 1.81
C LYS A 44 -18.80 -11.18 0.50
N PRO A 45 -17.87 -10.20 0.48
CA PRO A 45 -17.15 -9.86 -0.75
C PRO A 45 -16.20 -10.98 -1.18
N GLU A 46 -16.07 -11.16 -2.50
CA GLU A 46 -15.20 -12.19 -3.08
C GLU A 46 -13.72 -11.81 -3.04
N TYR A 47 -13.41 -10.51 -3.07
CA TYR A 47 -12.04 -9.99 -3.16
C TYR A 47 -11.59 -9.28 -1.89
N ALA A 48 -11.71 -9.95 -0.74
CA ALA A 48 -11.30 -9.45 0.56
C ALA A 48 -9.95 -10.02 1.04
N HIS A 49 -9.39 -9.42 2.11
CA HIS A 49 -8.16 -9.87 2.78
C HIS A 49 -6.89 -9.87 1.91
N ARG A 50 -6.81 -8.97 0.92
CA ARG A 50 -5.73 -8.93 -0.05
C ARG A 50 -4.81 -7.70 0.09
N CYS A 51 -4.98 -6.89 1.12
CA CYS A 51 -4.23 -5.65 1.31
C CYS A 51 -2.70 -5.85 1.19
N PHE A 52 -2.14 -6.85 1.85
CA PHE A 52 -0.69 -7.13 1.78
C PHE A 52 -0.23 -7.55 0.39
N ALA A 53 -1.04 -8.30 -0.34
CA ALA A 53 -0.73 -8.69 -1.72
C ALA A 53 -0.77 -7.46 -2.64
N LEU A 54 -1.81 -6.64 -2.54
CA LEU A 54 -1.99 -5.46 -3.40
C LEU A 54 -0.91 -4.41 -3.21
N VAL A 55 -0.56 -4.05 -1.97
CA VAL A 55 0.54 -3.08 -1.73
C VAL A 55 1.87 -3.60 -2.24
N ARG A 56 2.14 -4.92 -2.09
CA ARG A 56 3.34 -5.53 -2.63
C ARG A 56 3.37 -5.41 -4.16
N VAL A 57 2.30 -5.79 -4.83
CA VAL A 57 2.20 -5.77 -6.30
C VAL A 57 2.27 -4.34 -6.83
N ALA A 58 1.57 -3.38 -6.23
CA ALA A 58 1.66 -1.97 -6.63
C ALA A 58 3.09 -1.45 -6.56
N ARG A 59 3.84 -1.77 -5.47
CA ARG A 59 5.26 -1.42 -5.36
C ARG A 59 6.12 -2.12 -6.40
N GLN A 60 5.86 -3.38 -6.72
CA GLN A 60 6.59 -4.10 -7.77
C GLN A 60 6.37 -3.47 -9.15
N PHE A 61 5.14 -3.07 -9.49
CA PHE A 61 4.88 -2.33 -10.72
C PHE A 61 5.62 -1.00 -10.75
N PHE A 62 5.59 -0.21 -9.68
CA PHE A 62 6.32 1.05 -9.61
C PHE A 62 7.84 0.88 -9.75
N TYR A 63 8.40 -0.19 -9.21
CA TYR A 63 9.84 -0.45 -9.24
C TYR A 63 10.32 -1.07 -10.56
N HIS A 64 9.51 -1.90 -11.20
CA HIS A 64 9.95 -2.80 -12.25
C HIS A 64 9.21 -2.65 -13.57
N ALA A 65 8.09 -1.92 -13.64
CA ALA A 65 7.36 -1.68 -14.87
C ALA A 65 7.68 -0.30 -15.46
N ARG A 66 7.63 -0.23 -16.79
CA ARG A 66 7.57 1.01 -17.58
C ARG A 66 6.34 0.95 -18.45
N PHE A 67 5.39 1.81 -18.21
CA PHE A 67 4.19 1.93 -19.03
C PHE A 67 4.48 2.74 -20.28
N ALA A 68 3.97 2.28 -21.44
CA ALA A 68 4.19 2.85 -22.77
C ALA A 68 2.84 3.01 -23.48
N ALA A 69 2.18 4.14 -23.23
CA ALA A 69 0.85 4.44 -23.80
C ALA A 69 0.86 4.64 -25.33
N ASP A 70 2.03 4.93 -25.89
CA ASP A 70 2.29 5.12 -27.31
C ASP A 70 2.40 3.81 -28.10
N GLN A 71 2.46 2.67 -27.41
CA GLN A 71 2.53 1.35 -28.04
C GLN A 71 1.15 0.68 -28.08
N PRO A 72 0.88 -0.21 -29.06
CA PRO A 72 -0.36 -0.96 -29.08
C PRO A 72 -0.47 -1.89 -27.88
N GLU A 73 -1.68 -2.05 -27.37
CA GLU A 73 -1.97 -2.92 -26.23
C GLU A 73 -1.58 -4.38 -26.53
N ALA A 74 -0.97 -5.05 -25.56
CA ALA A 74 -0.64 -6.46 -25.67
C ALA A 74 -1.90 -7.35 -25.56
N SER A 75 -1.90 -8.51 -26.22
CA SER A 75 -2.98 -9.50 -26.05
C SER A 75 -3.13 -9.93 -24.58
N GLY A 76 -4.30 -10.44 -24.20
CA GLY A 76 -4.58 -10.85 -22.83
C GLY A 76 -3.58 -11.85 -22.25
N GLU A 77 -3.09 -12.82 -23.05
CA GLU A 77 -2.05 -13.76 -22.62
C GLU A 77 -0.67 -13.10 -22.51
N ALA A 78 -0.33 -12.18 -23.40
CA ALA A 78 0.88 -11.40 -23.30
C ALA A 78 0.84 -10.48 -22.05
N CYS A 79 -0.29 -9.82 -21.79
CA CYS A 79 -0.50 -9.05 -20.55
C CYS A 79 -0.27 -9.91 -19.30
N ARG A 80 -0.81 -11.13 -19.27
CA ARG A 80 -0.61 -12.08 -18.16
C ARG A 80 0.86 -12.40 -17.96
N ARG A 81 1.61 -12.68 -19.01
CA ARG A 81 3.05 -12.96 -18.92
C ARG A 81 3.83 -11.76 -18.40
N LEU A 82 3.55 -10.55 -18.90
CA LEU A 82 4.19 -9.32 -18.45
C LEU A 82 3.91 -9.04 -16.97
N MET A 83 2.66 -9.20 -16.53
CA MET A 83 2.30 -9.07 -15.12
C MET A 83 3.06 -10.04 -14.23
N ARG A 84 3.08 -11.32 -14.58
CA ARG A 84 3.82 -12.36 -13.85
C ARG A 84 5.30 -12.04 -13.77
N ALA A 85 5.89 -11.56 -14.88
CA ALA A 85 7.28 -11.13 -14.91
C ALA A 85 7.56 -9.97 -13.94
N VAL A 86 6.70 -8.96 -13.88
CA VAL A 86 6.81 -7.86 -12.90
C VAL A 86 6.67 -8.38 -11.48
N MET A 87 5.66 -9.22 -11.20
CA MET A 87 5.36 -9.75 -9.87
C MET A 87 6.40 -10.76 -9.36
N ALA A 88 7.21 -11.35 -10.25
CA ALA A 88 8.34 -12.21 -9.91
C ALA A 88 9.57 -11.42 -9.44
N ARG A 89 9.64 -10.11 -9.72
CA ARG A 89 10.76 -9.26 -9.32
C ARG A 89 10.76 -8.98 -7.81
N SER A 90 11.92 -8.55 -7.30
CA SER A 90 12.09 -8.21 -5.89
C SER A 90 11.14 -7.09 -5.46
N VAL A 91 10.41 -7.30 -4.37
CA VAL A 91 9.62 -6.24 -3.76
C VAL A 91 10.50 -5.22 -3.02
N ARG A 92 11.75 -5.56 -2.70
CA ARG A 92 12.64 -4.76 -1.83
C ARG A 92 13.59 -3.86 -2.62
N ILE A 93 13.98 -4.27 -3.81
CA ILE A 93 15.02 -3.63 -4.61
C ILE A 93 14.41 -3.15 -5.92
N ARG A 94 14.62 -1.88 -6.24
CA ARG A 94 14.22 -1.29 -7.53
C ARG A 94 15.24 -1.71 -8.59
N CYS A 95 14.79 -2.09 -9.78
CA CYS A 95 15.67 -2.33 -10.91
C CYS A 95 16.13 -1.02 -11.56
N GLN A 96 17.17 -1.12 -12.37
CA GLN A 96 17.62 0.01 -13.18
C GLN A 96 16.57 0.38 -14.25
N PRO A 97 16.52 1.63 -14.73
CA PRO A 97 15.53 2.07 -15.72
C PRO A 97 15.48 1.23 -16.99
N HIS A 98 16.63 0.76 -17.49
CA HIS A 98 16.72 -0.07 -18.70
C HIS A 98 16.27 -1.53 -18.50
N GLU A 99 16.23 -1.99 -17.26
CA GLU A 99 15.78 -3.36 -16.91
C GLU A 99 14.27 -3.46 -16.69
N ARG A 100 13.54 -2.33 -16.76
CA ARG A 100 12.11 -2.30 -16.51
C ARG A 100 11.35 -3.04 -17.59
N ILE A 101 10.38 -3.82 -17.18
CA ILE A 101 9.46 -4.53 -18.05
C ILE A 101 8.48 -3.52 -18.67
N VAL A 102 8.41 -3.50 -20.01
CA VAL A 102 7.49 -2.59 -20.73
C VAL A 102 6.09 -3.15 -20.70
N ILE A 103 5.15 -2.34 -20.21
CA ILE A 103 3.70 -2.60 -20.27
C ILE A 103 3.13 -1.66 -21.35
N PRO A 104 2.84 -2.16 -22.55
CA PRO A 104 2.37 -1.33 -23.65
C PRO A 104 0.89 -0.99 -23.53
N GLY A 105 0.47 0.12 -24.15
CA GLY A 105 -0.93 0.52 -24.30
C GLY A 105 -1.50 1.33 -23.15
N PHE A 106 -0.77 1.55 -22.05
CA PHE A 106 -1.29 2.20 -20.85
C PHE A 106 -0.36 3.28 -20.32
N PRO A 107 -0.91 4.39 -19.75
CA PRO A 107 -0.11 5.46 -19.16
C PRO A 107 0.40 5.13 -17.74
N GLY A 108 -0.22 4.15 -17.07
CA GLY A 108 0.11 3.78 -15.69
C GLY A 108 -0.64 2.56 -15.19
N LEU A 109 -0.32 2.16 -13.97
CA LEU A 109 -0.93 1.00 -13.31
C LEU A 109 -2.46 1.17 -13.16
N ARG A 110 -2.90 2.41 -12.91
CA ARG A 110 -4.32 2.68 -12.66
C ARG A 110 -5.18 2.37 -13.88
N GLU A 111 -4.83 2.88 -15.06
CA GLU A 111 -5.56 2.58 -16.29
C GLU A 111 -5.43 1.11 -16.68
N PHE A 112 -4.23 0.56 -16.60
CA PHE A 112 -4.00 -0.87 -16.81
C PHE A 112 -4.88 -1.74 -15.92
N SER A 113 -4.99 -1.38 -14.64
CA SER A 113 -5.81 -2.15 -13.68
C SER A 113 -7.31 -1.97 -13.88
N ARG A 114 -7.75 -0.83 -14.42
CA ARG A 114 -9.16 -0.62 -14.78
C ARG A 114 -9.57 -1.54 -15.94
N THR A 115 -8.71 -1.66 -16.95
CA THR A 115 -8.98 -2.52 -18.12
C THR A 115 -8.85 -4.01 -17.79
N HIS A 116 -7.85 -4.38 -16.97
CA HIS A 116 -7.50 -5.77 -16.69
C HIS A 116 -7.81 -6.21 -15.25
N GLU A 117 -8.83 -5.63 -14.61
CA GLU A 117 -9.15 -5.89 -13.21
C GLU A 117 -9.27 -7.40 -12.88
N LYS A 118 -10.09 -8.14 -13.66
CA LYS A 118 -10.29 -9.57 -13.45
C LYS A 118 -8.99 -10.36 -13.54
N LEU A 119 -8.16 -10.02 -14.51
CA LEU A 119 -6.86 -10.67 -14.71
C LEU A 119 -5.92 -10.38 -13.54
N ILE A 120 -5.82 -9.11 -13.11
CA ILE A 120 -4.97 -8.71 -11.99
C ILE A 120 -5.45 -9.37 -10.69
N LYS A 121 -6.74 -9.37 -10.41
CA LYS A 121 -7.32 -10.03 -9.24
C LYS A 121 -7.00 -11.53 -9.21
N ALA A 122 -7.01 -12.19 -10.35
CA ALA A 122 -6.64 -13.60 -10.45
C ALA A 122 -5.14 -13.85 -10.19
N GLU A 123 -4.25 -12.98 -10.70
CA GLU A 123 -2.80 -13.16 -10.62
C GLU A 123 -2.17 -12.64 -9.31
N CYS A 124 -2.77 -11.64 -8.64
CA CYS A 124 -2.26 -11.09 -7.38
C CYS A 124 -2.20 -12.11 -6.22
N GLY A 125 -2.79 -13.28 -6.41
CA GLY A 125 -2.79 -14.37 -5.45
C GLY A 125 -3.90 -14.29 -4.42
N GLY A 126 -4.19 -15.44 -3.82
CA GLY A 126 -5.28 -15.62 -2.86
C GLY A 126 -5.02 -14.95 -1.50
N ALA A 127 -6.05 -14.96 -0.65
CA ALA A 127 -5.99 -14.50 0.74
C ALA A 127 -4.87 -15.20 1.55
N TRP A 128 -4.55 -16.45 1.24
CA TRP A 128 -3.43 -17.20 1.81
C TRP A 128 -2.08 -16.52 1.61
N ARG A 129 -1.82 -15.97 0.40
CA ARG A 129 -0.57 -15.24 0.13
C ARG A 129 -0.46 -13.96 0.95
N SER A 130 -1.56 -13.23 1.10
CA SER A 130 -1.65 -12.09 2.02
C SER A 130 -1.41 -12.52 3.47
N TYR A 131 -1.96 -13.66 3.87
CA TYR A 131 -1.80 -14.20 5.21
C TYR A 131 -0.35 -14.50 5.54
N PHE A 132 0.41 -15.17 4.67
CA PHE A 132 1.84 -15.44 4.84
C PHE A 132 2.73 -14.19 4.83
N LEU A 133 2.28 -13.10 4.20
CA LEU A 133 2.99 -11.83 4.19
C LEU A 133 2.82 -11.03 5.48
N ARG A 134 1.87 -11.42 6.33
CA ARG A 134 1.68 -10.82 7.65
C ARG A 134 2.77 -11.32 8.58
N SER A 135 3.44 -10.40 9.28
CA SER A 135 4.44 -10.73 10.31
C SER A 135 3.76 -11.14 11.61
N HIS A 136 3.01 -12.25 11.62
CA HIS A 136 2.14 -12.67 12.73
C HIS A 136 2.80 -12.68 14.10
N TRP A 137 3.99 -13.20 14.21
CA TRP A 137 4.68 -13.32 15.49
C TRP A 137 5.16 -11.98 16.09
N ARG A 138 5.30 -10.92 15.27
CA ARG A 138 5.56 -9.57 15.76
C ARG A 138 4.33 -8.84 16.28
N MET A 139 3.13 -9.37 16.01
CA MET A 139 1.86 -8.79 16.44
C MET A 139 1.51 -9.12 17.90
N ILE A 140 2.31 -9.96 18.56
CA ILE A 140 2.06 -10.42 19.94
C ILE A 140 2.44 -9.35 20.97
N PHE A 141 3.33 -8.41 20.62
CA PHE A 141 3.82 -7.39 21.55
C PHE A 141 3.64 -5.98 21.00
N PRO A 142 3.14 -5.03 21.80
CA PRO A 142 3.06 -3.64 21.40
C PRO A 142 4.47 -3.06 21.20
N PHE A 143 4.60 -2.14 20.27
CA PHE A 143 5.85 -1.43 20.04
C PHE A 143 6.03 -0.31 21.06
N SER A 144 7.25 -0.14 21.59
CA SER A 144 7.56 0.99 22.48
C SER A 144 7.48 2.32 21.71
N ARG A 145 7.19 3.41 22.43
CA ARG A 145 7.17 4.76 21.85
C ARG A 145 8.50 5.15 21.20
N ALA A 146 9.63 4.74 21.80
CA ALA A 146 10.95 4.92 21.19
C ALA A 146 11.11 4.15 19.87
N HIS A 147 10.55 2.96 19.77
CA HIS A 147 10.54 2.20 18.52
C HIS A 147 9.69 2.92 17.45
N GLN A 148 8.50 3.43 17.80
CA GLN A 148 7.65 4.17 16.87
C GLN A 148 8.33 5.44 16.35
N THR A 149 9.06 6.18 17.22
CA THR A 149 9.84 7.35 16.81
C THR A 149 10.91 6.96 15.78
N ARG A 150 11.74 5.96 16.08
CA ARG A 150 12.77 5.47 15.13
C ARG A 150 12.14 4.97 13.82
N THR A 151 10.96 4.36 13.90
CA THR A 151 10.24 3.95 12.69
C THR A 151 9.85 5.16 11.86
N ALA A 152 9.29 6.21 12.44
CA ALA A 152 8.91 7.43 11.73
C ALA A 152 10.11 8.09 11.05
N GLU A 153 11.23 8.24 11.75
CA GLU A 153 12.48 8.80 11.21
C GLU A 153 13.03 7.96 10.03
N ALA A 154 12.98 6.64 10.15
CA ALA A 154 13.39 5.74 9.07
C ALA A 154 12.47 5.84 7.84
N LEU A 155 11.17 6.09 8.04
CA LEU A 155 10.21 6.30 6.95
C LEU A 155 10.49 7.60 6.20
N ILE A 156 10.79 8.69 6.92
CA ILE A 156 11.16 9.98 6.32
C ILE A 156 12.43 9.81 5.46
N THR A 157 13.44 9.14 6.02
CA THR A 157 14.69 8.85 5.30
C THR A 157 14.43 8.04 4.03
N ALA A 158 13.58 7.01 4.11
CA ALA A 158 13.23 6.19 2.96
C ALA A 158 12.50 7.00 1.87
N LEU A 159 11.52 7.81 2.26
CA LEU A 159 10.78 8.67 1.33
C LEU A 159 11.68 9.74 0.69
N GLY A 160 12.61 10.32 1.44
CA GLY A 160 13.61 11.26 0.92
C GLY A 160 14.50 10.64 -0.15
N ARG A 161 14.74 9.33 -0.11
CA ARG A 161 15.45 8.55 -1.14
C ARG A 161 14.52 7.99 -2.24
N ASN A 162 13.28 8.45 -2.28
CA ASN A 162 12.25 7.97 -3.21
C ASN A 162 11.99 6.45 -3.12
N HIS A 163 12.17 5.85 -1.93
CA HIS A 163 11.66 4.51 -1.65
C HIS A 163 10.19 4.58 -1.25
N LEU A 164 9.45 3.51 -1.50
CA LEU A 164 8.05 3.36 -1.12
C LEU A 164 7.93 2.39 0.07
N PRO A 165 7.94 2.87 1.31
CA PRO A 165 7.78 1.99 2.46
C PRO A 165 6.42 1.29 2.44
N ILE A 166 6.41 -0.03 2.67
CA ILE A 166 5.19 -0.78 2.97
C ILE A 166 5.08 -0.87 4.48
N LEU A 167 3.95 -0.44 5.01
CA LEU A 167 3.66 -0.48 6.42
C LEU A 167 2.67 -1.58 6.75
N HIS A 168 2.88 -2.21 7.89
CA HIS A 168 1.89 -3.00 8.58
C HIS A 168 1.32 -2.17 9.73
N LEU A 169 0.03 -1.92 9.67
CA LEU A 169 -0.75 -1.22 10.69
C LEU A 169 -1.42 -2.24 11.60
N VAL A 170 -1.24 -2.08 12.90
CA VAL A 170 -1.80 -3.00 13.88
C VAL A 170 -2.22 -2.27 15.15
N LYS A 171 -3.32 -2.67 15.76
CA LYS A 171 -3.75 -2.20 17.07
C LYS A 171 -3.71 -3.35 18.06
N PHE A 172 -2.78 -3.26 18.98
CA PHE A 172 -2.59 -4.23 20.04
C PHE A 172 -3.35 -3.81 21.32
N PRO A 173 -3.87 -4.76 22.16
CA PRO A 173 -3.88 -6.20 22.00
C PRO A 173 -5.06 -6.75 21.17
N ALA A 174 -6.07 -5.92 20.90
CA ALA A 174 -7.34 -6.38 20.33
C ALA A 174 -7.25 -6.76 18.83
N LEU A 175 -6.13 -6.44 18.15
CA LEU A 175 -5.94 -6.64 16.71
C LEU A 175 -7.11 -6.12 15.86
N SER A 176 -7.74 -5.04 16.32
CA SER A 176 -8.90 -4.42 15.66
C SER A 176 -8.58 -3.83 14.29
N ILE A 177 -7.30 -3.63 13.99
CA ILE A 177 -6.77 -3.40 12.64
C ILE A 177 -5.57 -4.31 12.40
N ASN A 178 -5.49 -4.89 11.20
CA ASN A 178 -4.38 -5.67 10.69
C ASN A 178 -4.32 -5.43 9.19
N HIS A 179 -3.62 -4.37 8.80
CA HIS A 179 -3.74 -3.80 7.47
C HIS A 179 -2.37 -3.38 6.91
N ALA A 180 -2.27 -3.26 5.59
CA ALA A 180 -1.06 -2.83 4.91
C ALA A 180 -1.32 -1.67 3.96
N ILE A 181 -0.44 -0.66 4.02
CA ILE A 181 -0.45 0.52 3.15
C ILE A 181 0.94 0.80 2.58
N ILE A 182 1.03 1.64 1.52
CA ILE A 182 2.29 2.19 1.00
C ILE A 182 2.35 3.67 1.32
N LEU A 183 3.50 4.16 1.82
CA LEU A 183 3.75 5.59 1.91
C LEU A 183 4.47 6.09 0.65
N PHE A 184 4.11 7.31 0.19
CA PHE A 184 4.73 7.93 -0.97
C PHE A 184 5.00 9.44 -0.83
N GLY A 185 4.54 10.06 0.26
CA GLY A 185 4.80 11.46 0.59
C GLY A 185 4.91 11.68 2.09
N VAL A 186 5.57 12.78 2.49
CA VAL A 186 5.63 13.24 3.87
C VAL A 186 5.68 14.76 3.92
N THR A 187 4.92 15.34 4.85
CA THR A 187 4.92 16.77 5.17
C THR A 187 5.26 16.94 6.65
N ASP A 188 6.19 17.83 6.94
CA ASP A 188 6.47 18.24 8.33
C ASP A 188 5.42 19.24 8.82
N THR A 189 4.88 19.01 10.00
CA THR A 189 3.87 19.84 10.63
C THR A 189 4.32 20.26 12.03
N ARG A 190 3.69 21.25 12.64
CA ARG A 190 4.01 21.67 14.01
C ARG A 190 3.85 20.57 15.05
N GLN A 191 2.93 19.63 14.83
CA GLN A 191 2.63 18.54 15.77
C GLN A 191 3.42 17.27 15.47
N GLY A 192 3.94 17.11 14.24
CA GLY A 192 4.64 15.89 13.84
C GLY A 192 4.80 15.77 12.34
N TRP A 193 4.60 14.57 11.83
CA TRP A 193 4.69 14.28 10.40
C TRP A 193 3.37 13.73 9.89
N GLU A 194 2.96 14.23 8.73
CA GLU A 194 1.82 13.72 7.97
C GLU A 194 2.33 12.97 6.75
N PHE A 195 2.07 11.69 6.69
CA PHE A 195 2.45 10.81 5.59
C PHE A 195 1.28 10.62 4.64
N GLU A 196 1.55 10.81 3.34
CA GLU A 196 0.61 10.47 2.29
C GLU A 196 0.74 9.00 1.91
N SER A 197 -0.39 8.29 1.82
CA SER A 197 -0.39 6.84 1.64
C SER A 197 -1.38 6.36 0.58
N TYR A 198 -1.01 5.27 -0.07
CA TYR A 198 -1.92 4.43 -0.83
C TYR A 198 -2.44 3.32 0.09
N ASP A 199 -3.72 3.39 0.40
CA ASP A 199 -4.47 2.33 1.06
C ASP A 199 -5.18 1.48 -0.01
N PRO A 200 -4.92 0.16 -0.10
CA PRO A 200 -5.58 -0.69 -1.09
C PRO A 200 -7.08 -0.87 -0.84
N ASN A 201 -7.61 -0.48 0.33
CA ASN A 201 -9.05 -0.46 0.59
C ASN A 201 -9.73 0.80 0.03
N ASN A 202 -8.95 1.81 -0.35
CA ASN A 202 -9.46 3.05 -0.94
C ASN A 202 -8.85 3.25 -2.33
N SER A 203 -9.64 2.99 -3.38
CA SER A 203 -9.22 3.23 -4.76
C SER A 203 -9.55 4.64 -5.27
N VAL A 204 -10.21 5.48 -4.48
CA VAL A 204 -10.70 6.80 -4.91
C VAL A 204 -9.68 7.90 -4.62
N ALA A 205 -9.12 7.92 -3.40
CA ALA A 205 -8.22 8.95 -2.93
C ALA A 205 -7.07 8.38 -2.11
N SER A 206 -5.99 9.15 -1.99
CA SER A 206 -4.93 8.86 -1.04
C SER A 206 -5.41 9.08 0.39
N GLU A 207 -4.82 8.32 1.32
CA GLU A 207 -5.10 8.39 2.74
C GLU A 207 -3.93 9.05 3.48
N ARG A 208 -4.18 9.49 4.71
CA ARG A 208 -3.18 10.12 5.56
C ARG A 208 -2.90 9.29 6.80
N LEU A 209 -1.61 9.13 7.11
CA LEU A 209 -1.13 8.57 8.37
C LEU A 209 -0.34 9.65 9.09
N MET A 210 -0.69 9.97 10.32
CA MET A 210 0.02 10.98 11.10
C MET A 210 0.95 10.33 12.13
N PHE A 211 2.08 10.98 12.41
CA PHE A 211 2.91 10.69 13.57
C PHE A 211 2.95 11.91 14.47
N ASP A 212 2.45 11.78 15.67
CA ASP A 212 2.45 12.84 16.69
C ASP A 212 3.73 12.79 17.53
N ARG A 213 4.50 13.89 17.55
CA ARG A 213 5.78 13.99 18.28
C ARG A 213 5.58 14.02 19.79
N GLY A 214 4.47 14.56 20.28
CA GLY A 214 4.16 14.66 21.71
C GLY A 214 3.88 13.29 22.32
N THR A 215 2.98 12.53 21.71
CA THR A 215 2.61 11.18 22.16
C THR A 215 3.55 10.10 21.64
N ARG A 216 4.37 10.42 20.63
CA ARG A 216 5.28 9.49 19.92
C ARG A 216 4.53 8.28 19.37
N ALA A 217 3.39 8.53 18.74
CA ALA A 217 2.48 7.52 18.23
C ALA A 217 2.05 7.83 16.82
N PHE A 218 1.76 6.79 16.04
CA PHE A 218 1.04 6.92 14.80
C PHE A 218 -0.46 7.01 15.05
N ILE A 219 -1.13 7.85 14.26
CA ILE A 219 -2.57 8.10 14.30
C ILE A 219 -3.10 7.93 12.89
N LEU A 220 -4.04 7.01 12.71
CA LEU A 220 -4.79 6.88 11.47
C LEU A 220 -6.17 7.51 11.67
N PRO A 221 -6.60 8.45 10.83
CA PRO A 221 -7.97 8.96 10.84
C PRO A 221 -9.00 7.85 10.67
N ALA A 222 -10.22 8.09 11.10
CA ALA A 222 -11.32 7.17 10.86
C ALA A 222 -11.55 6.99 9.35
N ASN A 223 -11.74 5.74 8.93
CA ASN A 223 -12.09 5.36 7.57
C ASN A 223 -12.96 4.10 7.59
N ALA A 224 -13.33 3.57 6.44
CA ALA A 224 -14.22 2.42 6.36
C ALA A 224 -13.72 1.15 7.08
N CYS A 225 -12.40 1.00 7.24
CA CYS A 225 -11.82 -0.19 7.90
C CYS A 225 -11.31 0.07 9.32
N TRP A 226 -11.39 1.32 9.81
CA TRP A 226 -10.81 1.74 11.08
C TRP A 226 -11.61 2.88 11.72
N PRO A 227 -11.98 2.80 13.02
CA PRO A 227 -12.76 3.85 13.70
C PRO A 227 -11.95 5.11 14.05
N GLY A 228 -10.68 5.13 13.70
CA GLY A 228 -9.76 6.22 14.04
C GLY A 228 -8.96 5.99 15.33
N GLY A 229 -7.84 6.70 15.45
CA GLY A 229 -7.03 6.74 16.67
C GLY A 229 -5.63 6.19 16.54
N GLN A 230 -4.97 5.99 17.69
CA GLN A 230 -3.59 5.53 17.77
C GLN A 230 -3.46 4.05 17.44
N LEU A 231 -2.41 3.72 16.69
CA LEU A 231 -2.05 2.36 16.33
C LEU A 231 -0.53 2.18 16.29
N ASP A 232 -0.10 0.94 16.19
CA ASP A 232 1.30 0.58 16.01
C ASP A 232 1.64 0.36 14.54
N VAL A 233 2.82 0.81 14.14
CA VAL A 233 3.31 0.73 12.76
C VAL A 233 4.60 -0.06 12.70
N SER A 234 4.68 -1.00 11.77
CA SER A 234 5.90 -1.72 11.44
C SER A 234 6.22 -1.56 9.95
N HIS A 235 7.45 -1.14 9.64
CA HIS A 235 7.94 -1.11 8.27
C HIS A 235 8.33 -2.52 7.83
N ILE A 236 7.60 -3.08 6.88
CA ILE A 236 7.81 -4.43 6.33
C ILE A 236 8.45 -4.38 4.94
N CYS A 237 8.97 -5.51 4.48
CA CYS A 237 9.65 -5.62 3.18
C CYS A 237 10.78 -4.59 3.02
N ARG A 238 11.56 -4.35 4.07
CA ARG A 238 12.75 -3.50 4.02
C ARG A 238 13.79 -4.10 3.08
N SER A 239 14.59 -3.25 2.45
CA SER A 239 15.84 -3.70 1.84
C SER A 239 16.79 -4.19 2.93
N CYS A 240 17.57 -5.23 2.63
CA CYS A 240 18.60 -5.73 3.55
C CYS A 240 19.81 -4.79 3.65
N PHE A 241 19.86 -3.75 2.81
CA PHE A 241 20.98 -2.80 2.73
C PHE A 241 20.68 -1.43 3.33
N PHE A 242 19.60 -1.31 4.14
CA PHE A 242 19.23 -0.06 4.83
C PHE A 242 18.70 -0.34 6.24
#